data_1fafe045ec52dd398cd9656d7e6f6bed
#
_entry.id   1fafe045ec52dd398cd9656d7e6f6bed
#
_cell.length_a   1.000
_cell.length_b   1.000
_cell.length_c   1.000
_cell.angle_alpha   90.00
_cell.angle_beta   90.00
_cell.angle_gamma   90.00
#
_symmetry.space_group_name_H-M   'P 1'
#
loop_
_entity.id
_entity.type
_entity.pdbx_description
1 polymer ?
#
loop_
_entity_poly.entity_id
_entity_poly.type
_entity_poly.pdbx_seq_one_letter_code
_entity_poly.pdbx_strand_id
1 'polypeptide(L)'
;MRRIFLMSLGAIALALGTAQAGTLLPVGPQDQVLGPADAKVTVIEYASLTCPHCGKWETEIFPQVRKEWIDTGKIRFVFRDFPLDGLALKAEQLAHCTGDQRFWGFLQAEFGNQAVWARRAGDPTDELVKIAKLGGVSEAQARACMADDSPLAKMISGSRALGEEAGVKATPSFFFNGKLVEGEISYDVFVKNLNEAGVS
;
A
#
# COMPACT_ATOMS: atom_id res chain seq x y z
N MET A 1 13.04 -35.21 -68.51
CA MET A 1 13.27 -35.15 -67.07
C MET A 1 13.10 -33.68 -66.66
N ARG A 2 11.94 -33.35 -66.10
CA ARG A 2 11.57 -31.96 -65.71
C ARG A 2 11.74 -31.85 -64.20
N ARG A 3 12.74 -31.10 -63.76
CA ARG A 3 12.98 -30.83 -62.34
C ARG A 3 12.08 -29.67 -61.88
N ILE A 4 11.15 -29.94 -60.98
CA ILE A 4 10.27 -28.94 -60.33
C ILE A 4 11.01 -28.44 -59.10
N PHE A 5 11.37 -27.15 -59.08
CA PHE A 5 11.88 -26.43 -57.90
C PHE A 5 10.69 -25.98 -57.04
N LEU A 6 10.54 -26.56 -55.85
CA LEU A 6 9.62 -26.07 -54.82
C LEU A 6 10.31 -24.94 -54.04
N MET A 7 9.83 -23.72 -54.23
CA MET A 7 10.17 -22.59 -53.36
C MET A 7 9.31 -22.66 -52.11
N SER A 8 9.95 -22.93 -50.96
CA SER A 8 9.32 -22.80 -49.66
C SER A 8 9.29 -21.34 -49.21
N LEU A 9 8.09 -20.73 -49.18
CA LEU A 9 7.87 -19.45 -48.52
C LEU A 9 7.93 -19.67 -46.99
N GLY A 10 8.99 -19.16 -46.37
CA GLY A 10 9.07 -19.05 -44.92
C GLY A 10 8.18 -17.91 -44.41
N ALA A 11 7.11 -18.25 -43.70
CA ALA A 11 6.29 -17.28 -42.99
C ALA A 11 7.04 -16.77 -41.76
N ILE A 12 7.47 -15.51 -41.77
CA ILE A 12 7.98 -14.83 -40.58
C ILE A 12 6.79 -14.46 -39.70
N ALA A 13 6.58 -15.21 -38.62
CA ALA A 13 5.60 -14.86 -37.60
C ALA A 13 6.15 -13.68 -36.78
N LEU A 14 5.63 -12.47 -36.98
CA LEU A 14 5.85 -11.36 -36.06
C LEU A 14 5.14 -11.72 -34.72
N ALA A 15 5.92 -12.05 -33.71
CA ALA A 15 5.44 -12.11 -32.34
C ALA A 15 5.13 -10.69 -31.87
N LEU A 16 3.86 -10.30 -31.96
CA LEU A 16 3.33 -9.13 -31.27
C LEU A 16 3.42 -9.43 -29.77
N GLY A 17 4.42 -8.86 -29.11
CA GLY A 17 4.52 -8.85 -27.66
C GLY A 17 3.28 -8.15 -27.09
N THR A 18 2.35 -8.91 -26.54
CA THR A 18 1.26 -8.36 -25.75
C THR A 18 1.88 -7.74 -24.50
N ALA A 19 1.88 -6.40 -24.44
CA ALA A 19 2.12 -5.71 -23.19
C ALA A 19 1.12 -6.27 -22.16
N GLN A 20 1.61 -6.95 -21.15
CA GLN A 20 0.79 -7.50 -20.09
C GLN A 20 0.26 -6.31 -19.30
N ALA A 21 -1.00 -5.93 -19.56
CA ALA A 21 -1.71 -4.98 -18.73
C ALA A 21 -1.70 -5.58 -17.31
N GLY A 22 -1.09 -4.88 -16.35
CA GLY A 22 -1.04 -5.34 -14.97
C GLY A 22 -2.45 -5.69 -14.50
N THR A 23 -2.60 -6.82 -13.81
CA THR A 23 -3.88 -7.23 -13.28
C THR A 23 -4.33 -6.20 -12.24
N LEU A 24 -5.46 -5.53 -12.50
CA LEU A 24 -6.04 -4.60 -11.55
C LEU A 24 -6.35 -5.35 -10.25
N LEU A 25 -5.74 -4.93 -9.15
CA LEU A 25 -6.04 -5.49 -7.84
C LEU A 25 -7.40 -4.93 -7.39
N PRO A 26 -8.40 -5.78 -7.10
CA PRO A 26 -9.70 -5.31 -6.68
C PRO A 26 -9.60 -4.60 -5.33
N VAL A 27 -10.29 -3.46 -5.21
CA VAL A 27 -10.42 -2.74 -3.93
C VAL A 27 -11.59 -3.35 -3.18
N GLY A 28 -11.30 -3.87 -1.99
CA GLY A 28 -12.26 -4.57 -1.12
C GLY A 28 -12.79 -3.69 0.02
N PRO A 29 -13.77 -4.20 0.78
CA PRO A 29 -14.40 -3.45 1.87
C PRO A 29 -13.48 -3.23 3.08
N GLN A 30 -12.38 -3.97 3.19
CA GLN A 30 -11.36 -3.81 4.23
C GLN A 30 -10.27 -2.81 3.88
N ASP A 31 -10.21 -2.36 2.62
CA ASP A 31 -9.20 -1.41 2.17
C ASP A 31 -9.48 0.00 2.72
N GLN A 32 -8.45 0.69 3.13
CA GLN A 32 -8.54 2.08 3.54
C GLN A 32 -8.34 3.00 2.33
N VAL A 33 -9.36 3.77 1.99
CA VAL A 33 -9.45 4.46 0.70
C VAL A 33 -9.61 5.97 0.88
N LEU A 34 -8.86 6.73 0.09
CA LEU A 34 -9.04 8.17 -0.12
C LEU A 34 -9.30 8.47 -1.60
N GLY A 35 -10.01 9.55 -1.86
CA GLY A 35 -10.37 9.97 -3.21
C GLY A 35 -11.60 9.24 -3.77
N PRO A 36 -12.09 9.66 -4.95
CA PRO A 36 -13.33 9.17 -5.52
C PRO A 36 -13.17 7.76 -6.10
N ALA A 37 -14.24 6.97 -6.02
CA ALA A 37 -14.26 5.58 -6.49
C ALA A 37 -14.14 5.46 -8.01
N ASP A 38 -14.53 6.50 -8.75
CA ASP A 38 -14.52 6.58 -10.21
C ASP A 38 -13.29 7.29 -10.79
N ALA A 39 -12.27 7.57 -9.96
CA ALA A 39 -11.00 8.11 -10.44
C ALA A 39 -10.37 7.19 -11.49
N LYS A 40 -9.84 7.78 -12.57
CA LYS A 40 -9.21 7.03 -13.67
C LYS A 40 -8.00 6.21 -13.24
N VAL A 41 -7.28 6.69 -12.22
CA VAL A 41 -6.09 6.02 -11.69
C VAL A 41 -6.33 5.65 -10.23
N THR A 42 -6.15 4.37 -9.94
CA THR A 42 -6.09 3.83 -8.58
C THR A 42 -4.63 3.55 -8.25
N VAL A 43 -4.16 4.13 -7.15
CA VAL A 43 -2.85 3.82 -6.56
C VAL A 43 -3.10 3.00 -5.30
N ILE A 44 -2.46 1.84 -5.20
CA ILE A 44 -2.49 1.00 -4.00
C ILE A 44 -1.09 1.01 -3.40
N GLU A 45 -0.96 1.41 -2.16
CA GLU A 45 0.26 1.31 -1.38
C GLU A 45 0.18 0.12 -0.45
N TYR A 46 1.20 -0.74 -0.47
CA TYR A 46 1.48 -1.72 0.57
C TYR A 46 2.59 -1.21 1.46
N ALA A 47 2.29 -0.99 2.73
CA ALA A 47 3.23 -0.42 3.69
C ALA A 47 3.22 -1.15 5.04
N SER A 48 4.28 -0.97 5.81
CA SER A 48 4.42 -1.46 7.17
C SER A 48 4.73 -0.33 8.13
N LEU A 49 4.05 -0.32 9.25
CA LEU A 49 4.24 0.71 10.28
C LEU A 49 5.61 0.64 10.99
N THR A 50 6.35 -0.47 10.90
CA THR A 50 7.74 -0.53 11.38
C THR A 50 8.79 -0.25 10.31
N CYS A 51 8.39 -0.09 9.03
CA CYS A 51 9.32 0.20 7.94
C CYS A 51 9.76 1.67 7.94
N PRO A 52 11.07 1.99 8.08
CA PRO A 52 11.53 3.38 8.10
C PRO A 52 11.30 4.11 6.76
N HIS A 53 11.39 3.38 5.63
CA HIS A 53 11.14 3.94 4.31
C HIS A 53 9.66 4.31 4.11
N CYS A 54 8.73 3.51 4.68
CA CYS A 54 7.31 3.85 4.71
C CYS A 54 7.07 5.11 5.55
N GLY A 55 7.64 5.16 6.77
CA GLY A 55 7.52 6.34 7.63
C GLY A 55 8.03 7.62 6.97
N LYS A 56 9.16 7.53 6.27
CA LYS A 56 9.71 8.67 5.52
C LYS A 56 8.79 9.08 4.37
N TRP A 57 8.32 8.13 3.55
CA TRP A 57 7.42 8.44 2.45
C TRP A 57 6.11 9.07 2.93
N GLU A 58 5.50 8.52 3.96
CA GLU A 58 4.25 9.00 4.55
C GLU A 58 4.38 10.39 5.18
N THR A 59 5.55 10.73 5.74
CA THR A 59 5.74 12.03 6.38
C THR A 59 6.25 13.12 5.43
N GLU A 60 7.05 12.75 4.42
CA GLU A 60 7.70 13.74 3.54
C GLU A 60 7.02 13.86 2.17
N ILE A 61 6.47 12.78 1.61
CA ILE A 61 5.93 12.75 0.23
C ILE A 61 4.40 12.72 0.20
N PHE A 62 3.78 11.85 1.01
CA PHE A 62 2.33 11.66 1.00
C PHE A 62 1.52 12.95 1.24
N PRO A 63 1.92 13.93 2.09
CA PRO A 63 1.17 15.16 2.26
C PRO A 63 1.01 15.96 0.95
N GLN A 64 2.03 15.97 0.09
CA GLN A 64 1.96 16.62 -1.21
C GLN A 64 1.10 15.81 -2.18
N VAL A 65 1.25 14.49 -2.21
CA VAL A 65 0.40 13.59 -3.01
C VAL A 65 -1.07 13.76 -2.63
N ARG A 66 -1.37 13.79 -1.34
CA ARG A 66 -2.73 13.99 -0.85
C ARG A 66 -3.32 15.30 -1.34
N LYS A 67 -2.61 16.41 -1.12
CA LYS A 67 -3.05 17.76 -1.48
C LYS A 67 -3.29 17.92 -2.98
N GLU A 68 -2.38 17.40 -3.83
CA GLU A 68 -2.37 17.72 -5.25
C GLU A 68 -3.14 16.72 -6.11
N TRP A 69 -3.31 15.49 -5.62
CA TRP A 69 -3.86 14.38 -6.41
C TRP A 69 -5.12 13.77 -5.79
N ILE A 70 -5.09 13.49 -4.46
CA ILE A 70 -6.20 12.81 -3.78
C ILE A 70 -7.32 13.80 -3.47
N ASP A 71 -7.03 14.88 -2.76
CA ASP A 71 -8.03 15.88 -2.33
C ASP A 71 -8.61 16.67 -3.52
N THR A 72 -7.91 16.66 -4.66
CA THR A 72 -8.41 17.21 -5.94
C THR A 72 -9.25 16.21 -6.74
N GLY A 73 -9.41 14.99 -6.27
CA GLY A 73 -10.21 13.94 -6.91
C GLY A 73 -9.59 13.31 -8.16
N LYS A 74 -8.31 13.56 -8.44
CA LYS A 74 -7.63 13.06 -9.64
C LYS A 74 -7.28 11.57 -9.57
N ILE A 75 -7.02 11.08 -8.35
CA ILE A 75 -6.69 9.67 -8.09
C ILE A 75 -7.51 9.11 -6.93
N ARG A 76 -7.67 7.81 -6.94
CA ARG A 76 -8.08 6.98 -5.82
C ARG A 76 -6.83 6.40 -5.18
N PHE A 77 -6.64 6.62 -3.88
CA PHE A 77 -5.51 6.08 -3.12
C PHE A 77 -6.00 5.04 -2.13
N VAL A 78 -5.32 3.90 -2.09
CA VAL A 78 -5.66 2.76 -1.24
C VAL A 78 -4.44 2.39 -0.41
N PHE A 79 -4.61 2.35 0.91
CA PHE A 79 -3.60 1.83 1.82
C PHE A 79 -3.91 0.37 2.13
N ARG A 80 -2.88 -0.48 2.11
CA ARG A 80 -2.93 -1.89 2.48
C ARG A 80 -1.81 -2.24 3.44
N ASP A 81 -2.19 -2.89 4.51
CA ASP A 81 -1.25 -3.36 5.52
C ASP A 81 -0.34 -4.45 4.95
N PHE A 82 0.97 -4.32 5.24
CA PHE A 82 1.97 -5.32 4.93
C PHE A 82 2.95 -5.45 6.10
N PRO A 83 2.49 -5.96 7.27
CA PRO A 83 3.30 -5.99 8.49
C PRO A 83 4.57 -6.81 8.28
N LEU A 84 5.73 -6.20 8.54
CA LEU A 84 7.03 -6.86 8.45
C LEU A 84 7.36 -7.71 9.68
N ASP A 85 6.74 -7.39 10.82
CA ASP A 85 6.95 -8.04 12.10
C ASP A 85 5.70 -7.95 13.00
N GLY A 86 5.76 -8.60 14.17
CA GLY A 86 4.64 -8.60 15.12
C GLY A 86 4.33 -7.24 15.73
N LEU A 87 5.30 -6.32 15.78
CA LEU A 87 5.07 -4.96 16.27
C LEU A 87 4.32 -4.13 15.24
N ALA A 88 4.67 -4.28 13.95
CA ALA A 88 3.92 -3.68 12.85
C ALA A 88 2.46 -4.14 12.86
N LEU A 89 2.23 -5.46 13.03
CA LEU A 89 0.89 -6.01 13.13
C LEU A 89 0.07 -5.33 14.23
N LYS A 90 0.64 -5.12 15.41
CA LYS A 90 -0.04 -4.46 16.54
C LYS A 90 -0.34 -3.00 16.26
N ALA A 91 0.58 -2.27 15.64
CA ALA A 91 0.36 -0.89 15.26
C ALA A 91 -0.76 -0.78 14.20
N GLU A 92 -0.72 -1.59 13.16
CA GLU A 92 -1.76 -1.65 12.13
C GLU A 92 -3.14 -2.03 12.71
N GLN A 93 -3.20 -3.03 13.61
CA GLN A 93 -4.45 -3.34 14.34
C GLN A 93 -4.97 -2.12 15.11
N LEU A 94 -4.10 -1.35 15.72
CA LEU A 94 -4.49 -0.17 16.47
C LEU A 94 -5.05 0.93 15.57
N ALA A 95 -4.45 1.18 14.41
CA ALA A 95 -4.96 2.13 13.41
C ALA A 95 -6.38 1.74 12.96
N HIS A 96 -6.61 0.48 12.59
CA HIS A 96 -7.93 -0.02 12.22
C HIS A 96 -8.95 0.04 13.36
N CYS A 97 -8.52 -0.14 14.59
CA CYS A 97 -9.38 -0.09 15.77
C CYS A 97 -10.06 1.26 15.98
N THR A 98 -9.49 2.32 15.44
CA THR A 98 -10.06 3.68 15.55
C THR A 98 -11.28 3.90 14.67
N GLY A 99 -11.54 3.00 13.74
CA GLY A 99 -12.60 3.08 12.73
C GLY A 99 -12.24 4.01 11.56
N ASP A 100 -12.91 3.82 10.43
CA ASP A 100 -12.56 4.41 9.13
C ASP A 100 -12.39 5.93 9.15
N GLN A 101 -13.22 6.63 9.93
CA GLN A 101 -13.16 8.10 10.01
C GLN A 101 -11.87 8.62 10.64
N ARG A 102 -11.23 7.84 11.51
CA ARG A 102 -10.02 8.24 12.26
C ARG A 102 -8.76 7.53 11.78
N PHE A 103 -8.92 6.48 10.97
CA PHE A 103 -7.83 5.64 10.50
C PHE A 103 -6.65 6.46 9.95
N TRP A 104 -6.90 7.32 8.97
CA TRP A 104 -5.85 8.10 8.31
C TRP A 104 -5.10 9.05 9.24
N GLY A 105 -5.83 9.70 10.16
CA GLY A 105 -5.20 10.56 11.17
C GLY A 105 -4.34 9.76 12.14
N PHE A 106 -4.79 8.55 12.50
CA PHE A 106 -4.07 7.66 13.38
C PHE A 106 -2.83 7.07 12.69
N LEU A 107 -2.97 6.58 11.47
CA LEU A 107 -1.88 6.08 10.64
C LEU A 107 -0.75 7.13 10.51
N GLN A 108 -1.11 8.37 10.21
CA GLN A 108 -0.14 9.45 10.12
C GLN A 108 0.52 9.77 11.47
N ALA A 109 -0.22 9.71 12.58
CA ALA A 109 0.35 9.89 13.91
C ALA A 109 1.34 8.77 14.27
N GLU A 110 1.04 7.52 13.89
CA GLU A 110 1.94 6.39 14.11
C GLU A 110 3.20 6.50 13.27
N PHE A 111 3.11 6.80 11.98
CA PHE A 111 4.29 7.04 11.12
C PHE A 111 5.11 8.25 11.60
N GLY A 112 4.46 9.36 11.95
CA GLY A 112 5.13 10.56 12.46
C GLY A 112 5.87 10.35 13.78
N ASN A 113 5.46 9.37 14.57
CA ASN A 113 6.09 9.00 15.84
C ASN A 113 6.87 7.68 15.79
N GLN A 114 7.04 7.09 14.61
CA GLN A 114 7.69 5.80 14.41
C GLN A 114 9.03 5.69 15.12
N ALA A 115 9.86 6.74 15.05
CA ALA A 115 11.15 6.79 15.72
C ALA A 115 11.06 6.72 17.27
N VAL A 116 9.89 6.94 17.84
CA VAL A 116 9.65 6.84 19.29
C VAL A 116 9.16 5.46 19.67
N TRP A 117 8.03 5.01 19.07
CA TRP A 117 7.39 3.77 19.48
C TRP A 117 8.02 2.51 18.87
N ALA A 118 8.61 2.60 17.65
CA ALA A 118 9.25 1.45 17.00
C ALA A 118 10.68 1.19 17.52
N ARG A 119 11.16 1.94 18.51
CA ARG A 119 12.46 1.68 19.14
C ARG A 119 12.42 0.41 19.97
N ARG A 120 13.57 -0.30 19.99
CA ARG A 120 13.73 -1.53 20.80
C ARG A 120 13.94 -1.26 22.30
N ALA A 121 13.94 -0.01 22.75
CA ALA A 121 14.12 0.37 24.15
C ALA A 121 12.75 0.59 24.82
N GLY A 122 12.44 -0.16 25.86
CA GLY A 122 11.16 -0.13 26.56
C GLY A 122 10.13 -1.14 26.00
N ASP A 123 8.87 -1.00 26.37
CA ASP A 123 7.76 -1.75 25.77
C ASP A 123 7.12 -0.93 24.65
N PRO A 124 7.34 -1.30 23.37
CA PRO A 124 6.76 -0.57 22.24
C PRO A 124 5.23 -0.52 22.29
N THR A 125 4.59 -1.53 22.90
CA THR A 125 3.14 -1.59 23.05
C THR A 125 2.62 -0.47 23.95
N ASP A 126 3.35 -0.12 25.00
CA ASP A 126 2.98 0.98 25.88
C ASP A 126 3.07 2.35 25.18
N GLU A 127 4.03 2.52 24.28
CA GLU A 127 4.11 3.75 23.45
C GLU A 127 2.93 3.83 22.47
N LEU A 128 2.56 2.72 21.83
CA LEU A 128 1.35 2.65 20.99
C LEU A 128 0.08 2.97 21.78
N VAL A 129 -0.04 2.48 23.03
CA VAL A 129 -1.16 2.83 23.93
C VAL A 129 -1.19 4.33 24.23
N LYS A 130 -0.05 5.00 24.40
CA LYS A 130 -0.01 6.46 24.58
C LYS A 130 -0.56 7.20 23.36
N ILE A 131 -0.17 6.80 22.16
CA ILE A 131 -0.71 7.37 20.91
C ILE A 131 -2.23 7.12 20.83
N ALA A 132 -2.69 5.90 21.15
CA ALA A 132 -4.10 5.56 21.18
C ALA A 132 -4.91 6.50 22.09
N LYS A 133 -4.39 6.76 23.29
CA LYS A 133 -5.05 7.65 24.27
C LYS A 133 -5.15 9.09 23.78
N LEU A 134 -4.16 9.60 23.07
CA LEU A 134 -4.23 10.92 22.44
C LEU A 134 -5.31 10.98 21.35
N GLY A 135 -5.57 9.86 20.66
CA GLY A 135 -6.65 9.71 19.69
C GLY A 135 -8.02 9.36 20.30
N GLY A 136 -8.15 9.36 21.63
CA GLY A 136 -9.41 9.09 22.32
C GLY A 136 -9.77 7.60 22.46
N VAL A 137 -8.82 6.70 22.23
CA VAL A 137 -8.97 5.25 22.47
C VAL A 137 -8.48 4.94 23.90
N SER A 138 -9.30 4.29 24.71
CA SER A 138 -8.88 3.89 26.04
C SER A 138 -7.78 2.82 26.01
N GLU A 139 -6.98 2.74 27.07
CA GLU A 139 -5.93 1.73 27.19
C GLU A 139 -6.48 0.30 27.04
N ALA A 140 -7.62 0.01 27.69
CA ALA A 140 -8.25 -1.30 27.61
C ALA A 140 -8.67 -1.64 26.17
N GLN A 141 -9.24 -0.70 25.43
CA GLN A 141 -9.58 -0.86 24.02
C GLN A 141 -8.34 -1.06 23.16
N ALA A 142 -7.31 -0.21 23.34
CA ALA A 142 -6.06 -0.33 22.59
C ALA A 142 -5.42 -1.72 22.76
N ARG A 143 -5.31 -2.20 24.00
CA ARG A 143 -4.74 -3.53 24.27
C ARG A 143 -5.60 -4.67 23.71
N ALA A 144 -6.94 -4.55 23.78
CA ALA A 144 -7.85 -5.54 23.18
C ALA A 144 -7.73 -5.57 21.65
N CYS A 145 -7.56 -4.41 20.99
CA CYS A 145 -7.36 -4.34 19.56
C CYS A 145 -6.06 -4.99 19.10
N MET A 146 -5.00 -4.85 19.88
CA MET A 146 -3.68 -5.41 19.59
C MET A 146 -3.52 -6.89 20.00
N ALA A 147 -4.61 -7.57 20.37
CA ALA A 147 -4.56 -9.00 20.71
C ALA A 147 -4.22 -9.83 19.46
N ASP A 148 -3.38 -10.85 19.64
CA ASP A 148 -2.83 -11.67 18.56
C ASP A 148 -3.89 -12.52 17.84
N ASP A 149 -5.00 -12.84 18.51
CA ASP A 149 -6.11 -13.63 17.99
C ASP A 149 -7.30 -12.78 17.51
N SER A 150 -7.14 -11.47 17.46
CA SER A 150 -8.21 -10.55 17.07
C SER A 150 -8.64 -10.74 15.59
N PRO A 151 -9.88 -10.41 15.23
CA PRO A 151 -10.30 -10.39 13.82
C PRO A 151 -9.43 -9.46 12.96
N LEU A 152 -8.92 -8.34 13.53
CA LEU A 152 -8.04 -7.42 12.85
C LEU A 152 -6.69 -8.06 12.51
N ALA A 153 -6.10 -8.85 13.41
CA ALA A 153 -4.86 -9.57 13.14
C ALA A 153 -4.99 -10.50 11.93
N LYS A 154 -6.13 -11.19 11.80
CA LYS A 154 -6.41 -12.07 10.65
C LYS A 154 -6.59 -11.27 9.37
N MET A 155 -7.32 -10.17 9.41
CA MET A 155 -7.56 -9.29 8.26
C MET A 155 -6.22 -8.72 7.73
N ILE A 156 -5.40 -8.18 8.61
CA ILE A 156 -4.11 -7.59 8.27
C ILE A 156 -3.14 -8.64 7.72
N SER A 157 -3.08 -9.82 8.36
CA SER A 157 -2.27 -10.93 7.83
C SER A 157 -2.75 -11.40 6.45
N GLY A 158 -4.07 -11.36 6.20
CA GLY A 158 -4.65 -11.61 4.89
C GLY A 158 -4.26 -10.56 3.85
N SER A 159 -4.22 -9.29 4.22
CA SER A 159 -3.73 -8.20 3.36
C SER A 159 -2.27 -8.44 2.94
N ARG A 160 -1.41 -8.80 3.89
CA ARG A 160 -0.02 -9.18 3.60
C ARG A 160 0.07 -10.34 2.62
N ALA A 161 -0.69 -11.41 2.84
CA ALA A 161 -0.69 -12.59 1.95
C ALA A 161 -1.10 -12.20 0.51
N LEU A 162 -2.13 -11.37 0.35
CA LEU A 162 -2.54 -10.84 -0.96
C LEU A 162 -1.44 -10.00 -1.61
N GLY A 163 -0.71 -9.20 -0.84
CA GLY A 163 0.44 -8.44 -1.34
C GLY A 163 1.57 -9.35 -1.83
N GLU A 164 1.89 -10.41 -1.09
CA GLU A 164 2.89 -11.41 -1.47
C GLU A 164 2.48 -12.14 -2.77
N GLU A 165 1.21 -12.53 -2.91
CA GLU A 165 0.64 -13.12 -4.14
C GLU A 165 0.71 -12.14 -5.32
N ALA A 166 0.53 -10.83 -5.07
CA ALA A 166 0.64 -9.79 -6.08
C ALA A 166 2.10 -9.45 -6.45
N GLY A 167 3.08 -10.06 -5.78
CA GLY A 167 4.50 -9.88 -6.07
C GLY A 167 5.22 -8.84 -5.21
N VAL A 168 4.58 -8.31 -4.16
CA VAL A 168 5.22 -7.38 -3.20
C VAL A 168 6.30 -8.12 -2.41
N LYS A 169 7.53 -7.61 -2.45
CA LYS A 169 8.70 -8.18 -1.75
C LYS A 169 9.34 -7.21 -0.76
N ALA A 170 9.00 -5.94 -0.85
CA ALA A 170 9.51 -4.86 -0.02
C ALA A 170 8.44 -3.83 0.27
N THR A 171 8.64 -2.99 1.29
CA THR A 171 7.76 -1.86 1.62
C THR A 171 8.56 -0.55 1.66
N PRO A 172 7.95 0.58 1.24
CA PRO A 172 6.64 0.63 0.59
C PRO A 172 6.67 0.02 -0.82
N SER A 173 5.53 -0.45 -1.32
CA SER A 173 5.35 -0.86 -2.71
C SER A 173 4.05 -0.29 -3.24
N PHE A 174 4.07 0.21 -4.48
CA PHE A 174 2.94 0.91 -5.07
C PHE A 174 2.45 0.20 -6.33
N PHE A 175 1.14 0.09 -6.49
CA PHE A 175 0.53 -0.33 -7.74
C PHE A 175 -0.19 0.86 -8.38
N PHE A 176 0.21 1.25 -9.57
CA PHE A 176 -0.44 2.27 -10.39
C PHE A 176 -1.29 1.58 -11.45
N ASN A 177 -2.61 1.51 -11.27
CA ASN A 177 -3.50 0.73 -12.12
C ASN A 177 -2.96 -0.70 -12.41
N GLY A 178 -2.43 -1.37 -11.37
CA GLY A 178 -1.90 -2.74 -11.44
C GLY A 178 -0.42 -2.85 -11.86
N LYS A 179 0.26 -1.77 -12.20
CA LYS A 179 1.70 -1.74 -12.45
C LYS A 179 2.45 -1.57 -11.14
N LEU A 180 3.21 -2.58 -10.72
CA LEU A 180 4.02 -2.57 -9.49
C LEU A 180 5.26 -1.68 -9.63
N VAL A 181 5.52 -0.87 -8.62
CA VAL A 181 6.74 -0.09 -8.38
C VAL A 181 7.16 -0.29 -6.93
N GLU A 182 8.30 -0.94 -6.71
CA GLU A 182 8.78 -1.28 -5.36
C GLU A 182 9.73 -0.23 -4.79
N GLY A 183 9.70 -0.09 -3.48
CA GLY A 183 10.60 0.76 -2.69
C GLY A 183 10.11 2.19 -2.50
N GLU A 184 10.87 2.93 -1.69
CA GLU A 184 10.64 4.35 -1.47
C GLU A 184 10.85 5.13 -2.79
N ILE A 185 9.82 5.83 -3.24
CA ILE A 185 9.86 6.63 -4.46
C ILE A 185 9.73 8.12 -4.14
N SER A 186 10.46 8.95 -4.88
CA SER A 186 10.31 10.41 -4.79
C SER A 186 8.97 10.87 -5.36
N TYR A 187 8.58 12.11 -5.03
CA TYR A 187 7.38 12.73 -5.61
C TYR A 187 7.40 12.75 -7.15
N ASP A 188 8.54 13.07 -7.77
CA ASP A 188 8.65 13.11 -9.23
C ASP A 188 8.46 11.71 -9.87
N VAL A 189 8.98 10.66 -9.21
CA VAL A 189 8.78 9.27 -9.65
C VAL A 189 7.31 8.87 -9.48
N PHE A 190 6.66 9.29 -8.40
CA PHE A 190 5.24 9.06 -8.18
C PHE A 190 4.41 9.70 -9.30
N VAL A 191 4.64 11.00 -9.58
CA VAL A 191 3.94 11.74 -10.66
C VAL A 191 4.19 11.13 -12.04
N LYS A 192 5.43 10.71 -12.32
CA LYS A 192 5.75 10.01 -13.57
C LYS A 192 4.88 8.76 -13.73
N ASN A 193 4.76 7.93 -12.71
CA ASN A 193 3.94 6.71 -12.77
C ASN A 193 2.44 7.03 -12.86
N LEU A 194 1.94 8.11 -12.26
CA LEU A 194 0.56 8.58 -12.45
C LEU A 194 0.29 8.92 -13.91
N ASN A 195 1.21 9.67 -14.55
CA ASN A 195 1.07 10.05 -15.97
C ASN A 195 1.08 8.80 -16.87
N GLU A 196 1.98 7.85 -16.60
CA GLU A 196 2.02 6.57 -17.32
C GLU A 196 0.74 5.73 -17.11
N ALA A 197 0.09 5.86 -15.97
CA ALA A 197 -1.19 5.20 -15.66
C ALA A 197 -2.41 5.91 -16.25
N GLY A 198 -2.23 7.10 -16.88
CA GLY A 198 -3.28 7.81 -17.60
C GLY A 198 -4.02 8.87 -16.77
N VAL A 199 -3.42 9.38 -15.69
CA VAL A 199 -3.92 10.57 -15.02
C VAL A 199 -3.71 11.76 -15.96
N SER A 200 -4.76 12.48 -16.27
CA SER A 200 -4.74 13.66 -17.18
C SER A 200 -5.30 14.86 -16.46
#